data_f046bc578c8e15b0ae2b31f4ea4c1c05
#
_entry.id   f046bc578c8e15b0ae2b31f4ea4c1c05
#
_cell.length_a   1.000
_cell.length_b   1.000
_cell.length_c   1.000
_cell.angle_alpha   90.00
_cell.angle_beta   90.00
_cell.angle_gamma   90.00
#
_symmetry.space_group_name_H-M   'P 1'
#
loop_
_entity.id
_entity.type
_entity.pdbx_description
1 polymer ?
#
loop_
_entity_poly.entity_id
_entity_poly.type
_entity_poly.pdbx_seq_one_letter_code
_entity_poly.pdbx_strand_id
1 'polypeptide(L)'
;MVQQKAKFSDKEFIDAYNTYKHLGKIAAHFKIPIIEAWRKCKKLELKLGKGGGKQTKIPTDEILEGMHPYYQTLKLKNRLIKEKIFEYSCVACGISEWNDKPITLQLDHINGDCSDHRKDNLQLLCPNCHSQTETWCGKNK
;
A
#
# COMPACT_ATOMS: atom_id res chain seq x y z
N MET A 1 -3.40 37.55 11.83
CA MET A 1 -4.56 37.07 11.05
C MET A 1 -5.42 36.21 11.93
N VAL A 2 -6.59 36.69 12.32
CA VAL A 2 -7.54 35.98 13.20
C VAL A 2 -8.20 34.88 12.40
N GLN A 3 -7.95 33.61 12.74
CA GLN A 3 -8.67 32.47 12.14
C GLN A 3 -10.16 32.60 12.50
N GLN A 4 -11.01 32.84 11.51
CA GLN A 4 -12.44 32.76 11.67
C GLN A 4 -12.82 31.33 12.08
N LYS A 5 -13.19 31.12 13.35
CA LYS A 5 -13.82 29.89 13.82
C LYS A 5 -15.08 29.64 12.97
N ALA A 6 -15.09 28.54 12.24
CA ALA A 6 -16.23 28.11 11.46
C ALA A 6 -17.45 28.00 12.38
N LYS A 7 -18.45 28.87 12.15
CA LYS A 7 -19.71 28.94 12.91
C LYS A 7 -20.67 27.88 12.40
N PHE A 8 -20.60 26.68 12.88
CA PHE A 8 -21.65 25.66 12.75
C PHE A 8 -21.91 25.02 14.11
N SER A 9 -23.19 24.77 14.39
CA SER A 9 -23.62 24.20 15.66
C SER A 9 -23.24 22.72 15.77
N ASP A 10 -23.24 22.18 16.99
CA ASP A 10 -23.00 20.76 17.23
C ASP A 10 -24.13 19.91 16.61
N LYS A 11 -25.35 20.42 16.55
CA LYS A 11 -26.47 19.75 15.90
C LYS A 11 -26.25 19.59 14.40
N GLU A 12 -25.90 20.66 13.69
CA GLU A 12 -25.59 20.61 12.24
C GLU A 12 -24.46 19.65 11.94
N PHE A 13 -23.45 19.60 12.83
CA PHE A 13 -22.35 18.67 12.66
C PHE A 13 -22.76 17.20 12.84
N ILE A 14 -23.63 16.91 13.83
CA ILE A 14 -24.20 15.57 14.05
C ILE A 14 -25.09 15.15 12.88
N ASP A 15 -25.88 16.03 12.31
CA ASP A 15 -26.73 15.76 11.15
C ASP A 15 -25.87 15.45 9.91
N ALA A 16 -24.84 16.22 9.67
CA ALA A 16 -23.87 15.93 8.61
C ALA A 16 -23.10 14.61 8.85
N TYR A 17 -22.76 14.31 10.10
CA TYR A 17 -22.15 13.04 10.45
C TYR A 17 -23.07 11.85 10.15
N ASN A 18 -24.34 11.94 10.51
CA ASN A 18 -25.34 10.88 10.26
C ASN A 18 -25.58 10.67 8.76
N THR A 19 -25.52 11.77 7.98
CA THR A 19 -25.71 11.75 6.53
C THR A 19 -24.52 11.13 5.79
N TYR A 20 -23.32 11.61 6.08
CA TYR A 20 -22.14 11.26 5.29
C TYR A 20 -21.37 10.05 5.84
N LYS A 21 -21.37 9.82 7.15
CA LYS A 21 -20.61 8.76 7.85
C LYS A 21 -19.12 8.66 7.44
N HIS A 22 -18.58 9.71 6.85
CA HIS A 22 -17.24 9.78 6.30
C HIS A 22 -16.59 11.13 6.58
N LEU A 23 -15.46 11.10 7.31
CA LEU A 23 -14.81 12.29 7.84
C LEU A 23 -14.42 13.32 6.76
N GLY A 24 -13.89 12.85 5.63
CA GLY A 24 -13.51 13.72 4.51
C GLY A 24 -14.70 14.44 3.88
N LYS A 25 -15.87 13.78 3.77
CA LYS A 25 -17.10 14.41 3.25
C LYS A 25 -17.65 15.44 4.23
N ILE A 26 -17.60 15.17 5.55
CA ILE A 26 -17.98 16.12 6.59
C ILE A 26 -17.08 17.34 6.55
N ALA A 27 -15.76 17.15 6.48
CA ALA A 27 -14.78 18.22 6.39
C ALA A 27 -15.01 19.10 5.15
N ALA A 28 -15.28 18.49 4.01
CA ALA A 28 -15.60 19.20 2.76
C ALA A 28 -16.92 19.99 2.85
N HIS A 29 -17.95 19.40 3.47
CA HIS A 29 -19.25 20.05 3.66
C HIS A 29 -19.13 21.35 4.46
N PHE A 30 -18.36 21.35 5.54
CA PHE A 30 -18.13 22.52 6.38
C PHE A 30 -16.93 23.36 5.93
N LYS A 31 -16.24 23.00 4.86
CA LYS A 31 -15.02 23.66 4.36
C LYS A 31 -13.96 23.85 5.44
N ILE A 32 -13.75 22.81 6.27
CA ILE A 32 -12.77 22.79 7.36
C ILE A 32 -11.69 21.72 7.10
N PRO A 33 -10.50 21.84 7.70
CA PRO A 33 -9.50 20.80 7.66
C PRO A 33 -10.01 19.49 8.27
N ILE A 34 -9.62 18.34 7.71
CA ILE A 34 -10.04 17.02 8.20
C ILE A 34 -9.68 16.82 9.68
N ILE A 35 -8.54 17.36 10.13
CA ILE A 35 -8.11 17.29 11.53
C ILE A 35 -9.10 18.00 12.47
N GLU A 36 -9.70 19.09 12.05
CA GLU A 36 -10.69 19.83 12.83
C GLU A 36 -12.00 19.07 12.91
N ALA A 37 -12.48 18.51 11.79
CA ALA A 37 -13.62 17.61 11.78
C ALA A 37 -13.41 16.40 12.70
N TRP A 38 -12.20 15.81 12.70
CA TRP A 38 -11.85 14.70 13.58
C TRP A 38 -11.86 15.09 15.06
N ARG A 39 -11.28 16.25 15.41
CA ARG A 39 -11.32 16.78 16.79
C ARG A 39 -12.75 16.99 17.28
N LYS A 40 -13.63 17.50 16.40
CA LYS A 40 -15.03 17.72 16.73
C LYS A 40 -15.79 16.39 16.90
N CYS A 41 -15.54 15.40 16.03
CA CYS A 41 -16.09 14.06 16.24
C CYS A 41 -15.67 13.46 17.59
N LYS A 42 -14.39 13.59 17.97
CA LYS A 42 -13.93 13.14 19.29
C LYS A 42 -14.62 13.86 20.44
N LYS A 43 -14.77 15.19 20.35
CA LYS A 43 -15.44 16.00 21.38
C LYS A 43 -16.91 15.60 21.56
N LEU A 44 -17.59 15.22 20.47
CA LEU A 44 -19.00 14.80 20.47
C LEU A 44 -19.17 13.28 20.65
N GLU A 45 -18.09 12.54 20.96
CA GLU A 45 -18.08 11.09 21.14
C GLU A 45 -18.65 10.29 19.97
N LEU A 46 -18.60 10.86 18.75
CA LEU A 46 -19.11 10.21 17.56
C LEU A 46 -18.15 9.10 17.11
N LYS A 47 -18.63 7.86 17.01
CA LYS A 47 -17.86 6.70 16.57
C LYS A 47 -17.58 6.81 15.07
N LEU A 48 -16.43 7.35 14.73
CA LEU A 48 -15.94 7.26 13.35
C LEU A 48 -15.78 5.78 12.98
N GLY A 49 -16.48 5.35 11.95
CA GLY A 49 -16.22 4.04 11.35
C GLY A 49 -14.73 3.92 11.07
N LYS A 50 -14.13 2.76 11.33
CA LYS A 50 -12.74 2.51 10.92
C LYS A 50 -12.65 2.91 9.45
N GLY A 51 -11.92 3.99 9.17
CA GLY A 51 -11.71 4.51 7.82
C GLY A 51 -10.90 3.53 6.97
N GLY A 52 -11.58 2.52 6.49
CA GLY A 52 -11.15 1.60 5.48
C GLY A 52 -12.22 1.65 4.41
N GLY A 53 -12.21 2.70 3.59
CA GLY A 53 -12.78 2.55 2.26
C GLY A 53 -12.17 1.27 1.71
N LYS A 54 -12.98 0.31 1.20
CA LYS A 54 -12.44 -0.79 0.39
C LYS A 54 -11.66 -0.10 -0.72
N GLN A 55 -10.33 0.00 -0.56
CA GLN A 55 -9.47 0.33 -1.70
C GLN A 55 -9.80 -0.75 -2.72
N THR A 56 -10.33 -0.34 -3.85
CA THR A 56 -10.48 -1.23 -5.00
C THR A 56 -9.11 -1.84 -5.21
N LYS A 57 -9.04 -3.16 -5.04
CA LYS A 57 -7.77 -3.89 -5.13
C LYS A 57 -7.27 -3.70 -6.57
N ILE A 58 -6.16 -2.99 -6.73
CA ILE A 58 -5.53 -2.82 -8.04
C ILE A 58 -5.35 -4.20 -8.67
N PRO A 59 -5.79 -4.46 -9.89
CA PRO A 59 -5.59 -5.73 -10.58
C PRO A 59 -4.10 -6.08 -10.68
N THR A 60 -3.74 -7.36 -10.56
CA THR A 60 -2.33 -7.77 -10.63
C THR A 60 -1.76 -7.55 -12.01
N ASP A 61 -2.58 -7.74 -13.04
CA ASP A 61 -2.16 -7.55 -14.42
C ASP A 61 -1.73 -6.12 -14.71
N GLU A 62 -2.48 -5.11 -14.22
CA GLU A 62 -2.10 -3.70 -14.35
C GLU A 62 -0.75 -3.38 -13.68
N ILE A 63 -0.44 -4.05 -12.56
CA ILE A 63 0.85 -3.88 -11.90
C ILE A 63 1.96 -4.48 -12.74
N LEU A 64 1.73 -5.68 -13.30
CA LEU A 64 2.70 -6.42 -14.11
C LEU A 64 2.86 -5.85 -15.53
N GLU A 65 1.96 -4.98 -15.97
CA GLU A 65 2.09 -4.16 -17.18
C GLU A 65 2.86 -2.84 -16.93
N GLY A 66 3.28 -2.60 -15.67
CA GLY A 66 4.06 -1.42 -15.30
C GLY A 66 3.24 -0.16 -15.02
N MET A 67 1.89 -0.25 -14.96
CA MET A 67 1.03 0.90 -14.74
C MET A 67 1.09 1.47 -13.32
N HIS A 68 1.70 0.73 -12.37
CA HIS A 68 1.76 1.10 -10.95
C HIS A 68 3.19 1.09 -10.41
N PRO A 69 4.07 2.02 -10.83
CA PRO A 69 5.50 2.05 -10.47
C PRO A 69 5.76 2.22 -8.96
N TYR A 70 4.79 2.76 -8.22
CA TYR A 70 4.90 2.98 -6.77
C TYR A 70 4.27 1.86 -5.94
N TYR A 71 3.89 0.74 -6.56
CA TYR A 71 3.35 -0.40 -5.82
C TYR A 71 4.45 -1.04 -4.97
N GLN A 72 4.14 -1.36 -3.70
CA GLN A 72 5.16 -1.87 -2.77
C GLN A 72 5.66 -3.26 -3.18
N THR A 73 6.95 -3.42 -3.41
CA THR A 73 7.61 -4.67 -3.84
C THR A 73 7.29 -5.85 -2.92
N LEU A 74 7.27 -5.66 -1.59
CA LEU A 74 6.91 -6.72 -0.65
C LEU A 74 5.46 -7.19 -0.81
N LYS A 75 4.54 -6.25 -1.00
CA LYS A 75 3.12 -6.59 -1.25
C LYS A 75 2.95 -7.30 -2.59
N LEU A 76 3.68 -6.85 -3.61
CA LEU A 76 3.69 -7.49 -4.93
C LEU A 76 4.20 -8.93 -4.82
N LYS A 77 5.37 -9.15 -4.19
CA LYS A 77 5.92 -10.49 -3.96
C LYS A 77 4.88 -11.45 -3.35
N ASN A 78 4.29 -11.05 -2.22
CA ASN A 78 3.35 -11.90 -1.50
C ASN A 78 2.11 -12.19 -2.35
N ARG A 79 1.72 -11.26 -3.20
CA ARG A 79 0.59 -11.41 -4.10
C ARG A 79 0.89 -12.36 -5.25
N LEU A 80 2.05 -12.21 -5.89
CA LEU A 80 2.50 -13.09 -6.98
C LEU A 80 2.59 -14.56 -6.54
N ILE A 81 3.09 -14.79 -5.33
CA ILE A 81 3.15 -16.13 -4.73
C ILE A 81 1.73 -16.64 -4.42
N LYS A 82 0.90 -15.83 -3.78
CA LYS A 82 -0.46 -16.21 -3.40
C LYS A 82 -1.35 -16.52 -4.61
N GLU A 83 -1.21 -15.74 -5.68
CA GLU A 83 -1.96 -15.91 -6.93
C GLU A 83 -1.32 -16.97 -7.84
N LYS A 84 -0.23 -17.63 -7.39
CA LYS A 84 0.51 -18.68 -8.12
C LYS A 84 1.03 -18.22 -9.50
N ILE A 85 1.33 -16.92 -9.62
CA ILE A 85 1.95 -16.35 -10.83
C ILE A 85 3.43 -16.69 -10.85
N PHE A 86 4.07 -16.74 -9.67
CA PHE A 86 5.43 -17.23 -9.47
C PHE A 86 5.40 -18.43 -8.53
N GLU A 87 6.22 -19.44 -8.85
CA GLU A 87 6.47 -20.58 -7.99
C GLU A 87 7.33 -20.16 -6.79
N TYR A 88 7.08 -20.76 -5.61
CA TYR A 88 7.84 -20.46 -4.41
C TYR A 88 9.18 -21.19 -4.42
N SER A 89 10.09 -20.77 -5.29
CA SER A 89 11.46 -21.29 -5.42
C SER A 89 12.41 -20.20 -5.91
N CYS A 90 13.68 -20.32 -5.57
CA CYS A 90 14.72 -19.44 -6.12
C CYS A 90 14.95 -19.79 -7.59
N VAL A 91 14.76 -18.85 -8.51
CA VAL A 91 14.91 -19.11 -9.94
C VAL A 91 16.37 -19.47 -10.34
N ALA A 92 17.36 -19.02 -9.55
CA ALA A 92 18.77 -19.27 -9.83
C ALA A 92 19.29 -20.63 -9.31
N CYS A 93 18.84 -21.07 -8.12
CA CYS A 93 19.37 -22.32 -7.52
C CYS A 93 18.29 -23.33 -7.12
N GLY A 94 17.01 -23.02 -7.37
CA GLY A 94 15.88 -23.93 -7.13
C GLY A 94 15.47 -24.09 -5.66
N ILE A 95 16.21 -23.50 -4.70
CA ILE A 95 15.92 -23.69 -3.28
C ILE A 95 14.60 -23.04 -2.88
N SER A 96 13.78 -23.75 -2.11
CA SER A 96 12.54 -23.24 -1.50
C SER A 96 12.56 -23.34 0.03
N GLU A 97 13.43 -24.20 0.59
CA GLU A 97 13.54 -24.47 2.01
C GLU A 97 14.99 -24.47 2.49
N TRP A 98 15.21 -24.11 3.73
CA TRP A 98 16.51 -24.16 4.40
C TRP A 98 16.30 -24.55 5.87
N ASN A 99 17.05 -25.57 6.32
CA ASN A 99 16.92 -26.13 7.67
C ASN A 99 15.45 -26.48 8.04
N ASP A 100 14.77 -27.19 7.17
CA ASP A 100 13.38 -27.67 7.32
C ASP A 100 12.35 -26.52 7.49
N LYS A 101 12.67 -25.34 6.96
CA LYS A 101 11.79 -24.15 6.98
C LYS A 101 11.78 -23.47 5.60
N PRO A 102 10.62 -22.91 5.19
CA PRO A 102 10.56 -22.12 3.98
C PRO A 102 11.60 -20.97 4.02
N ILE A 103 12.47 -20.89 3.02
CA ILE A 103 13.44 -19.80 2.93
C ILE A 103 12.76 -18.50 2.53
N THR A 104 13.17 -17.38 3.13
CA THR A 104 12.63 -16.07 2.75
C THR A 104 13.11 -15.69 1.35
N LEU A 105 12.27 -15.84 0.34
CA LEU A 105 12.56 -15.36 -1.01
C LEU A 105 12.40 -13.85 -1.12
N GLN A 106 13.15 -13.22 -1.98
CA GLN A 106 13.13 -11.79 -2.29
C GLN A 106 12.69 -11.60 -3.75
N LEU A 107 11.84 -10.60 -3.99
CA LEU A 107 11.49 -10.18 -5.34
C LEU A 107 12.57 -9.22 -5.81
N ASP A 108 13.27 -9.61 -6.85
CA ASP A 108 14.34 -8.86 -7.46
C ASP A 108 13.89 -8.26 -8.79
N HIS A 109 14.38 -7.06 -9.11
CA HIS A 109 14.19 -6.39 -10.38
C HIS A 109 15.47 -6.57 -11.21
N ILE A 110 15.38 -7.34 -12.29
CA ILE A 110 16.54 -7.76 -13.11
C ILE A 110 17.33 -6.55 -13.60
N ASN A 111 16.66 -5.48 -14.00
CA ASN A 111 17.28 -4.24 -14.45
C ASN A 111 17.73 -3.29 -13.32
N GLY A 112 17.46 -3.63 -12.03
CA GLY A 112 17.78 -2.81 -10.86
C GLY A 112 16.85 -1.61 -10.64
N ASP A 113 15.82 -1.42 -11.46
CA ASP A 113 14.80 -0.39 -11.26
C ASP A 113 13.63 -0.93 -10.45
N CYS A 114 13.56 -0.56 -9.18
CA CYS A 114 12.51 -1.00 -8.26
C CYS A 114 11.10 -0.47 -8.60
N SER A 115 10.97 0.42 -9.56
CA SER A 115 9.69 0.93 -10.06
C SER A 115 9.16 0.17 -11.28
N ASP A 116 10.00 -0.63 -11.94
CA ASP A 116 9.64 -1.41 -13.12
C ASP A 116 9.10 -2.81 -12.72
N HIS A 117 7.80 -2.87 -12.49
CA HIS A 117 7.11 -4.10 -12.06
C HIS A 117 6.65 -5.00 -13.21
N ARG A 118 7.15 -4.82 -14.43
CA ARG A 118 6.82 -5.70 -15.55
C ARG A 118 7.25 -7.14 -15.23
N LYS A 119 6.39 -8.09 -15.61
CA LYS A 119 6.58 -9.49 -15.24
C LYS A 119 7.93 -10.08 -15.69
N ASP A 120 8.37 -9.71 -16.88
CA ASP A 120 9.64 -10.13 -17.48
C ASP A 120 10.89 -9.53 -16.79
N ASN A 121 10.70 -8.47 -16.00
CA ASN A 121 11.74 -7.83 -15.19
C ASN A 121 11.78 -8.31 -13.74
N LEU A 122 10.92 -9.26 -13.35
CA LEU A 122 10.78 -9.71 -11.97
C LEU A 122 11.24 -11.16 -11.81
N GLN A 123 11.96 -11.44 -10.73
CA GLN A 123 12.36 -12.79 -10.36
C GLN A 123 12.38 -13.02 -8.86
N LEU A 124 12.15 -14.27 -8.42
CA LEU A 124 12.29 -14.65 -7.02
C LEU A 124 13.64 -15.27 -6.76
N LEU A 125 14.40 -14.70 -5.83
CA LEU A 125 15.72 -15.16 -5.46
C LEU A 125 15.82 -15.45 -3.95
N CYS A 126 16.62 -16.46 -3.58
CA CYS A 126 17.03 -16.61 -2.20
C CYS A 126 18.03 -15.51 -1.81
N PRO A 127 18.25 -15.21 -0.52
CA PRO A 127 19.17 -14.15 -0.08
C PRO A 127 20.57 -14.28 -0.65
N ASN A 128 21.09 -15.50 -0.79
CA ASN A 128 22.43 -15.75 -1.32
C ASN A 128 22.51 -15.40 -2.81
N CYS A 129 21.60 -15.90 -3.62
CA CYS A 129 21.57 -15.60 -5.06
C CYS A 129 21.28 -14.12 -5.32
N HIS A 130 20.38 -13.51 -4.54
CA HIS A 130 20.08 -12.08 -4.65
C HIS A 130 21.30 -11.21 -4.34
N SER A 131 22.12 -11.57 -3.33
CA SER A 131 23.36 -10.84 -3.01
C SER A 131 24.42 -10.90 -4.11
N GLN A 132 24.32 -11.83 -5.04
CA GLN A 132 25.26 -12.03 -6.15
C GLN A 132 24.80 -11.38 -7.46
N THR A 133 23.60 -10.77 -7.50
CA THR A 133 23.14 -10.05 -8.68
C THR A 133 24.01 -8.82 -8.96
N GLU A 134 24.13 -8.45 -10.23
CA GLU A 134 24.91 -7.27 -10.65
C GLU A 134 24.30 -5.97 -10.10
N THR A 135 22.98 -5.96 -9.87
CA THR A 135 22.22 -4.81 -9.37
C THR A 135 22.15 -4.74 -7.85
N TRP A 136 22.73 -5.70 -7.14
CA TRP A 136 22.73 -5.76 -5.67
C TRP A 136 23.22 -4.45 -5.03
N CYS A 137 22.39 -3.90 -4.13
CA CYS A 137 22.68 -2.64 -3.41
C CYS A 137 23.02 -1.45 -4.35
N GLY A 138 22.54 -1.46 -5.58
CA GLY A 138 22.78 -0.39 -6.53
C GLY A 138 24.21 -0.33 -7.07
N LYS A 139 24.94 -1.47 -7.09
CA LYS A 139 26.34 -1.55 -7.55
C LYS A 139 26.57 -0.95 -8.94
N ASN A 140 25.53 -0.90 -9.77
CA ASN A 140 25.61 -0.43 -11.16
C ASN A 140 24.82 0.85 -11.42
N LYS A 141 24.62 1.68 -10.41
CA LYS A 141 24.01 3.02 -10.55
C LYS A 141 25.08 4.08 -10.72
#